data_8605cbb082d7af555f8b79d34fe84e0f
#
_entry.id   8605cbb082d7af555f8b79d34fe84e0f
#
_cell.length_a   1.000
_cell.length_b   1.000
_cell.length_c   1.000
_cell.angle_alpha   90.00
_cell.angle_beta   90.00
_cell.angle_gamma   90.00
#
_symmetry.space_group_name_H-M   'P 1'
#
loop_
_entity.id
_entity.type
_entity.pdbx_description
1 polymer ?
#
loop_
_entity_poly.entity_id
_entity_poly.type
_entity_poly.pdbx_seq_one_letter_code
_entity_poly.pdbx_strand_id
1 'polypeptide(L)'
;MAHSASQGRQPPATPRGGKVAVIGAGFYGSTTAQRLAEYDVFDEVVLTDIIEGKPEGLALDMNQSRPVEGFETKVTGQTTGPNGEGYEAIAGADIVVITAGLPRKPGMSRMDLIEVNAKIVRNVVENVVKHAPEAVLIVVSNPLDEMTALAAKVSGFPSARVMGQAGMLDTARFSYFVAEKLGVPVGSVRTLTLGSHGDTMVPVPSACSVDGKPLAELLSAEEIEALVQRTRNGGGEIVALLKTGSAYYAPSAAAARMARAVAEDAGAVMPVCAWVDGEFGISGVYLGVEAEIGSAGVRRVVERDLSEAELAALREAADAVRAKQADVASL
;
A
#
# COMPACT_ATOMS: atom_id res chain seq x y z
N MET A 1 24.62 -10.00 41.25
CA MET A 1 23.65 -10.14 40.13
C MET A 1 23.67 -8.81 39.38
N ALA A 2 24.34 -8.80 38.23
CA ALA A 2 24.47 -7.59 37.43
C ALA A 2 23.18 -7.43 36.62
N HIS A 3 22.47 -6.31 36.79
CA HIS A 3 21.39 -5.88 35.90
C HIS A 3 22.01 -5.60 34.53
N SER A 4 21.67 -6.44 33.56
CA SER A 4 21.88 -6.15 32.15
C SER A 4 21.08 -4.89 31.82
N ALA A 5 21.78 -3.79 31.60
CA ALA A 5 21.17 -2.58 31.07
C ALA A 5 20.59 -2.93 29.68
N SER A 6 19.31 -2.68 29.49
CA SER A 6 18.66 -2.71 28.18
C SER A 6 19.48 -1.84 27.24
N GLN A 7 20.02 -2.44 26.18
CA GLN A 7 20.62 -1.66 25.09
C GLN A 7 19.48 -0.88 24.45
N GLY A 8 19.34 0.37 24.80
CA GLY A 8 18.39 1.29 24.19
C GLY A 8 18.58 1.30 22.69
N ARG A 9 17.46 1.25 21.95
CA ARG A 9 17.46 1.43 20.50
C ARG A 9 18.24 2.71 20.18
N GLN A 10 19.19 2.66 19.25
CA GLN A 10 19.84 3.88 18.78
C GLN A 10 18.77 4.82 18.23
N PRO A 11 18.82 6.14 18.53
CA PRO A 11 17.87 7.09 17.98
C PRO A 11 17.84 6.97 16.45
N PRO A 12 16.69 7.20 15.81
CA PRO A 12 16.57 7.12 14.37
C PRO A 12 17.60 8.03 13.71
N ALA A 13 18.22 7.54 12.63
CA ALA A 13 19.24 8.28 11.89
C ALA A 13 18.65 9.54 11.19
N THR A 14 17.33 9.59 11.04
CA THR A 14 16.58 10.69 10.44
C THR A 14 15.85 11.45 11.53
N PRO A 15 15.86 12.82 11.53
CA PRO A 15 15.02 13.60 12.42
C PRO A 15 13.55 13.19 12.27
N ARG A 16 12.85 13.04 13.39
CA ARG A 16 11.40 12.89 13.36
C ARG A 16 10.77 14.17 12.84
N GLY A 17 9.67 14.06 12.16
CA GLY A 17 8.89 15.20 11.71
C GLY A 17 7.62 14.78 10.98
N GLY A 18 6.62 15.66 11.08
CA GLY A 18 5.38 15.49 10.35
C GLY A 18 4.37 14.53 10.98
N LYS A 19 3.21 14.52 10.36
CA LYS A 19 2.03 13.77 10.78
C LYS A 19 1.59 12.82 9.68
N VAL A 20 1.31 11.58 10.03
CA VAL A 20 0.66 10.61 9.13
C VAL A 20 -0.70 10.22 9.70
N ALA A 21 -1.73 10.23 8.85
CA ALA A 21 -3.06 9.76 9.20
C ALA A 21 -3.35 8.40 8.54
N VAL A 22 -3.98 7.50 9.28
CA VAL A 22 -4.48 6.21 8.80
C VAL A 22 -6.00 6.20 8.96
N ILE A 23 -6.72 6.19 7.85
CA ILE A 23 -8.18 6.21 7.83
C ILE A 23 -8.70 4.78 7.71
N GLY A 24 -9.37 4.30 8.78
CA GLY A 24 -9.83 2.94 8.97
C GLY A 24 -8.99 2.19 10.01
N ALA A 25 -9.59 1.84 11.15
CA ALA A 25 -8.96 1.11 12.25
C ALA A 25 -9.32 -0.39 12.27
N GLY A 26 -9.47 -0.99 11.08
CA GLY A 26 -9.54 -2.43 10.91
C GLY A 26 -8.17 -3.07 11.17
N PHE A 27 -8.08 -4.41 11.07
CA PHE A 27 -6.80 -5.12 11.24
C PHE A 27 -5.68 -4.55 10.36
N TYR A 28 -6.00 -4.19 9.12
CA TYR A 28 -5.02 -3.61 8.22
C TYR A 28 -4.56 -2.22 8.69
N GLY A 29 -5.49 -1.30 8.95
CA GLY A 29 -5.14 0.07 9.34
C GLY A 29 -4.46 0.14 10.71
N SER A 30 -4.92 -0.61 11.71
CA SER A 30 -4.28 -0.65 13.03
C SER A 30 -2.85 -1.21 12.96
N THR A 31 -2.64 -2.29 12.18
CA THR A 31 -1.29 -2.83 11.97
C THR A 31 -0.40 -1.86 11.19
N THR A 32 -0.97 -1.08 10.24
CA THR A 32 -0.22 -0.02 9.55
C THR A 32 0.18 1.08 10.52
N ALA A 33 -0.76 1.56 11.36
CA ALA A 33 -0.48 2.60 12.36
C ALA A 33 0.60 2.15 13.36
N GLN A 34 0.53 0.90 13.85
CA GLN A 34 1.56 0.33 14.71
C GLN A 34 2.94 0.36 14.04
N ARG A 35 3.06 -0.11 12.78
CA ARG A 35 4.33 -0.11 12.05
C ARG A 35 4.89 1.30 11.83
N LEU A 36 4.01 2.25 11.52
CA LEU A 36 4.40 3.65 11.35
C LEU A 36 4.92 4.24 12.66
N ALA A 37 4.28 3.93 13.78
CA ALA A 37 4.73 4.35 15.11
C ALA A 37 6.10 3.75 15.45
N GLU A 38 6.28 2.44 15.23
CA GLU A 38 7.52 1.72 15.51
C GLU A 38 8.69 2.11 14.58
N TYR A 39 8.42 2.66 13.39
CA TYR A 39 9.48 3.25 12.56
C TYR A 39 10.10 4.49 13.19
N ASP A 40 9.36 5.18 14.04
CA ASP A 40 9.80 6.35 14.81
C ASP A 40 10.35 7.50 13.94
N VAL A 41 9.76 7.67 12.75
CA VAL A 41 10.11 8.73 11.79
C VAL A 41 9.09 9.87 11.76
N PHE A 42 7.94 9.70 12.43
CA PHE A 42 6.87 10.69 12.54
C PHE A 42 6.80 11.26 13.96
N ASP A 43 6.31 12.50 14.09
CA ASP A 43 5.93 13.06 15.39
C ASP A 43 4.61 12.46 15.86
N GLU A 44 3.67 12.24 14.92
CA GLU A 44 2.33 11.76 15.23
C GLU A 44 1.79 10.80 14.15
N VAL A 45 1.18 9.71 14.60
CA VAL A 45 0.31 8.83 13.81
C VAL A 45 -1.11 9.00 14.30
N VAL A 46 -2.02 9.46 13.44
CA VAL A 46 -3.45 9.60 13.74
C VAL A 46 -4.20 8.42 13.14
N LEU A 47 -4.88 7.63 13.96
CA LEU A 47 -5.74 6.53 13.54
C LEU A 47 -7.20 6.92 13.65
N THR A 48 -8.00 6.78 12.58
CA THR A 48 -9.42 7.10 12.62
C THR A 48 -10.30 5.92 12.20
N ASP A 49 -11.52 5.88 12.71
CA ASP A 49 -12.56 4.91 12.31
C ASP A 49 -13.94 5.48 12.63
N ILE A 50 -14.97 4.96 11.97
CA ILE A 50 -16.38 5.31 12.26
C ILE A 50 -16.93 4.55 13.48
N ILE A 51 -16.24 3.54 13.96
CA ILE A 51 -16.65 2.75 15.14
C ILE A 51 -16.21 3.50 16.38
N GLU A 52 -17.21 3.97 17.15
CA GLU A 52 -17.01 4.77 18.36
C GLU A 52 -16.05 4.10 19.36
N GLY A 53 -15.07 4.86 19.83
CA GLY A 53 -14.08 4.45 20.81
C GLY A 53 -13.02 3.47 20.32
N LYS A 54 -13.19 2.90 19.13
CA LYS A 54 -12.25 1.89 18.62
C LYS A 54 -10.88 2.47 18.28
N PRO A 55 -10.75 3.55 17.49
CA PRO A 55 -9.44 4.12 17.21
C PRO A 55 -8.75 4.65 18.45
N GLU A 56 -9.50 5.24 19.39
CA GLU A 56 -8.98 5.74 20.67
C GLU A 56 -8.42 4.60 21.53
N GLY A 57 -9.14 3.48 21.63
CA GLY A 57 -8.70 2.29 22.36
C GLY A 57 -7.43 1.68 21.76
N LEU A 58 -7.37 1.53 20.44
CA LEU A 58 -6.19 1.01 19.75
C LEU A 58 -4.99 1.95 19.88
N ALA A 59 -5.20 3.26 19.78
CA ALA A 59 -4.15 4.25 19.97
C ALA A 59 -3.58 4.22 21.39
N LEU A 60 -4.45 4.06 22.40
CA LEU A 60 -4.02 3.93 23.81
C LEU A 60 -3.17 2.68 24.01
N ASP A 61 -3.56 1.54 23.45
CA ASP A 61 -2.83 0.28 23.53
C ASP A 61 -1.44 0.41 22.84
N MET A 62 -1.38 0.99 21.64
CA MET A 62 -0.13 1.25 20.94
C MET A 62 0.80 2.20 21.74
N ASN A 63 0.26 3.26 22.39
CA ASN A 63 1.07 4.13 23.24
C ASN A 63 1.60 3.41 24.49
N GLN A 64 0.88 2.42 25.00
CA GLN A 64 1.34 1.59 26.13
C GLN A 64 2.47 0.65 25.74
N SER A 65 2.65 0.33 24.45
CA SER A 65 3.79 -0.45 23.96
C SER A 65 5.08 0.39 23.84
N ARG A 66 4.99 1.72 23.83
CA ARG A 66 6.17 2.61 23.69
C ARG A 66 7.30 2.32 24.69
N PRO A 67 7.04 2.14 25.99
CA PRO A 67 8.11 1.83 26.94
C PRO A 67 8.78 0.48 26.70
N VAL A 68 8.11 -0.45 26.01
CA VAL A 68 8.62 -1.78 25.68
C VAL A 68 9.44 -1.75 24.40
N GLU A 69 8.90 -1.11 23.36
CA GLU A 69 9.49 -1.07 22.00
C GLU A 69 10.49 0.08 21.82
N GLY A 70 10.39 1.13 22.63
CA GLY A 70 11.35 2.25 22.65
C GLY A 70 11.16 3.26 21.52
N PHE A 71 9.97 3.41 20.97
CA PHE A 71 9.65 4.50 20.02
C PHE A 71 9.01 5.69 20.74
N GLU A 72 9.14 6.88 20.17
CA GLU A 72 8.62 8.12 20.72
C GLU A 72 7.46 8.73 19.92
N THR A 73 7.19 8.23 18.70
CA THR A 73 6.04 8.65 17.89
C THR A 73 4.75 8.55 18.71
N LYS A 74 3.98 9.64 18.77
CA LYS A 74 2.67 9.66 19.44
C LYS A 74 1.62 9.01 18.55
N VAL A 75 0.79 8.14 19.10
CA VAL A 75 -0.38 7.61 18.40
C VAL A 75 -1.64 8.24 18.96
N THR A 76 -2.46 8.82 18.08
CA THR A 76 -3.74 9.45 18.46
C THR A 76 -4.88 8.68 17.77
N GLY A 77 -5.94 8.40 18.49
CA GLY A 77 -7.15 7.80 17.96
C GLY A 77 -8.27 8.82 17.89
N GLN A 78 -9.09 8.80 16.85
CA GLN A 78 -10.25 9.66 16.71
C GLN A 78 -11.41 8.95 16.02
N THR A 79 -12.53 8.85 16.67
CA THR A 79 -13.78 8.44 16.06
C THR A 79 -14.26 9.52 15.07
N THR A 80 -14.64 9.12 13.85
CA THR A 80 -15.11 10.01 12.79
C THR A 80 -16.58 9.73 12.46
N GLY A 81 -17.30 10.76 12.04
CA GLY A 81 -18.71 10.65 11.64
C GLY A 81 -18.93 10.80 10.14
N PRO A 82 -20.14 10.44 9.67
CA PRO A 82 -20.47 10.46 8.24
C PRO A 82 -20.54 11.86 7.63
N ASN A 83 -20.72 12.92 8.45
CA ASN A 83 -20.76 14.31 7.98
C ASN A 83 -19.40 15.02 8.15
N GLY A 84 -18.34 14.29 8.50
CA GLY A 84 -17.00 14.83 8.66
C GLY A 84 -16.60 15.15 10.11
N GLU A 85 -17.45 14.79 11.09
CA GLU A 85 -17.11 14.95 12.50
C GLU A 85 -15.82 14.16 12.83
N GLY A 86 -14.93 14.76 13.61
CA GLY A 86 -13.67 14.15 14.06
C GLY A 86 -12.54 14.17 13.03
N TYR A 87 -12.80 14.57 11.77
CA TYR A 87 -11.74 14.66 10.75
C TYR A 87 -10.75 15.82 11.02
N GLU A 88 -11.08 16.77 11.88
CA GLU A 88 -10.12 17.79 12.32
C GLU A 88 -8.85 17.20 12.96
N ALA A 89 -8.91 15.97 13.47
CA ALA A 89 -7.75 15.26 14.02
C ALA A 89 -6.64 15.04 12.99
N ILE A 90 -6.99 14.91 11.70
CA ILE A 90 -6.00 14.73 10.62
C ILE A 90 -5.49 16.05 10.06
N ALA A 91 -5.90 17.20 10.62
CA ALA A 91 -5.48 18.50 10.12
C ALA A 91 -3.96 18.62 10.04
N GLY A 92 -3.47 19.06 8.86
CA GLY A 92 -2.05 19.22 8.59
C GLY A 92 -1.28 17.91 8.46
N ALA A 93 -1.94 16.77 8.23
CA ALA A 93 -1.23 15.52 7.92
C ALA A 93 -0.47 15.64 6.59
N ASP A 94 0.80 15.22 6.59
CA ASP A 94 1.65 15.19 5.40
C ASP A 94 1.34 13.98 4.51
N ILE A 95 0.87 12.90 5.14
CA ILE A 95 0.55 11.64 4.47
C ILE A 95 -0.79 11.13 5.01
N VAL A 96 -1.65 10.66 4.11
CA VAL A 96 -2.91 9.99 4.48
C VAL A 96 -2.97 8.61 3.83
N VAL A 97 -3.01 7.57 4.67
CA VAL A 97 -3.19 6.18 4.24
C VAL A 97 -4.67 5.82 4.36
N ILE A 98 -5.32 5.53 3.24
CA ILE A 98 -6.76 5.24 3.18
C ILE A 98 -6.97 3.73 3.14
N THR A 99 -7.29 3.15 4.30
CA THR A 99 -7.61 1.71 4.44
C THR A 99 -9.10 1.45 4.63
N ALA A 100 -9.89 2.52 4.71
CA ALA A 100 -11.35 2.45 4.89
C ALA A 100 -12.02 1.78 3.70
N GLY A 101 -12.91 0.85 3.97
CA GLY A 101 -13.64 0.09 2.97
C GLY A 101 -14.20 -1.20 3.53
N LEU A 102 -15.14 -1.79 2.83
CA LEU A 102 -15.70 -3.09 3.17
C LEU A 102 -14.99 -4.20 2.40
N PRO A 103 -14.64 -5.33 3.04
CA PRO A 103 -14.23 -6.52 2.34
C PRO A 103 -15.41 -7.12 1.58
N ARG A 104 -15.13 -7.83 0.49
CA ARG A 104 -16.18 -8.56 -0.25
C ARG A 104 -16.84 -9.59 0.65
N LYS A 105 -18.17 -9.52 0.77
CA LYS A 105 -18.98 -10.48 1.53
C LYS A 105 -19.51 -11.60 0.60
N PRO A 106 -19.81 -12.80 1.12
CA PRO A 106 -20.49 -13.82 0.36
C PRO A 106 -21.79 -13.28 -0.25
N GLY A 107 -22.06 -13.56 -1.53
CA GLY A 107 -23.22 -13.07 -2.25
C GLY A 107 -23.11 -11.67 -2.83
N MET A 108 -22.06 -10.91 -2.50
CA MET A 108 -21.80 -9.60 -3.09
C MET A 108 -21.20 -9.73 -4.49
N SER A 109 -21.80 -9.06 -5.47
CA SER A 109 -21.18 -8.91 -6.78
C SER A 109 -19.95 -8.00 -6.71
N ARG A 110 -19.14 -7.98 -7.78
CA ARG A 110 -18.03 -7.03 -7.88
C ARG A 110 -18.52 -5.59 -7.93
N MET A 111 -19.61 -5.33 -8.64
CA MET A 111 -20.19 -4.00 -8.76
C MET A 111 -20.74 -3.47 -7.44
N ASP A 112 -21.43 -4.33 -6.64
CA ASP A 112 -21.90 -3.95 -5.31
C ASP A 112 -20.74 -3.48 -4.42
N LEU A 113 -19.60 -4.19 -4.47
CA LEU A 113 -18.40 -3.83 -3.72
C LEU A 113 -17.83 -2.49 -4.19
N ILE A 114 -17.75 -2.29 -5.50
CA ILE A 114 -17.27 -1.04 -6.10
C ILE A 114 -18.12 0.13 -5.65
N GLU A 115 -19.44 0.04 -5.78
CA GLU A 115 -20.36 1.13 -5.42
C GLU A 115 -20.26 1.52 -3.95
N VAL A 116 -20.21 0.52 -3.07
CA VAL A 116 -20.07 0.77 -1.62
C VAL A 116 -18.73 1.42 -1.30
N ASN A 117 -17.63 0.86 -1.80
CA ASN A 117 -16.31 1.38 -1.50
C ASN A 117 -16.05 2.72 -2.19
N ALA A 118 -16.62 2.98 -3.36
CA ALA A 118 -16.55 4.29 -4.01
C ALA A 118 -17.20 5.39 -3.14
N LYS A 119 -18.36 5.12 -2.53
CA LYS A 119 -19.01 6.07 -1.60
C LYS A 119 -18.15 6.33 -0.36
N ILE A 120 -17.54 5.27 0.20
CA ILE A 120 -16.67 5.39 1.37
C ILE A 120 -15.43 6.22 1.02
N VAL A 121 -14.72 5.86 -0.06
CA VAL A 121 -13.48 6.54 -0.48
C VAL A 121 -13.78 8.00 -0.85
N ARG A 122 -14.87 8.29 -1.54
CA ARG A 122 -15.31 9.66 -1.85
C ARG A 122 -15.47 10.48 -0.57
N ASN A 123 -16.26 10.00 0.39
CA ASN A 123 -16.48 10.70 1.66
C ASN A 123 -15.17 10.95 2.43
N VAL A 124 -14.32 9.94 2.50
CA VAL A 124 -12.99 10.06 3.14
C VAL A 124 -12.16 11.13 2.44
N VAL A 125 -12.02 11.07 1.12
CA VAL A 125 -11.18 11.99 0.35
C VAL A 125 -11.70 13.42 0.41
N GLU A 126 -13.02 13.64 0.34
CA GLU A 126 -13.63 14.96 0.51
C GLU A 126 -13.28 15.59 1.87
N ASN A 127 -13.23 14.79 2.94
CA ASN A 127 -12.79 15.26 4.25
C ASN A 127 -11.28 15.46 4.33
N VAL A 128 -10.49 14.60 3.69
CA VAL A 128 -9.02 14.81 3.60
C VAL A 128 -8.69 16.12 2.90
N VAL A 129 -9.36 16.45 1.79
CA VAL A 129 -9.15 17.73 1.07
C VAL A 129 -9.40 18.94 1.97
N LYS A 130 -10.39 18.86 2.87
CA LYS A 130 -10.70 19.97 3.81
C LYS A 130 -9.65 20.15 4.90
N HIS A 131 -9.10 19.06 5.43
CA HIS A 131 -8.27 19.08 6.63
C HIS A 131 -6.77 18.90 6.37
N ALA A 132 -6.41 18.22 5.27
CA ALA A 132 -5.03 17.93 4.88
C ALA A 132 -4.83 18.15 3.36
N PRO A 133 -5.03 19.37 2.84
CA PRO A 133 -5.03 19.67 1.39
C PRO A 133 -3.66 19.46 0.71
N GLU A 134 -2.59 19.43 1.48
CA GLU A 134 -1.23 19.23 0.97
C GLU A 134 -0.73 17.78 1.11
N ALA A 135 -1.54 16.88 1.65
CA ALA A 135 -1.13 15.50 1.92
C ALA A 135 -0.81 14.70 0.65
N VAL A 136 0.08 13.73 0.81
CA VAL A 136 0.25 12.63 -0.13
C VAL A 136 -0.74 11.51 0.25
N LEU A 137 -1.54 11.04 -0.71
CA LEU A 137 -2.51 9.98 -0.51
C LEU A 137 -1.90 8.61 -0.88
N ILE A 138 -2.02 7.65 0.02
CA ILE A 138 -1.72 6.24 -0.21
C ILE A 138 -3.02 5.46 -0.08
N VAL A 139 -3.60 5.07 -1.21
CA VAL A 139 -4.87 4.34 -1.25
C VAL A 139 -4.60 2.85 -1.09
N VAL A 140 -5.39 2.19 -0.25
CA VAL A 140 -5.32 0.75 0.02
C VAL A 140 -6.67 0.07 -0.23
N SER A 141 -7.75 0.85 -0.19
CA SER A 141 -9.12 0.37 -0.38
C SER A 141 -9.29 -0.35 -1.71
N ASN A 142 -9.99 -1.48 -1.70
CA ASN A 142 -10.23 -2.29 -2.89
C ASN A 142 -11.61 -2.01 -3.52
N PRO A 143 -11.73 -2.15 -4.85
CA PRO A 143 -10.69 -2.51 -5.81
C PRO A 143 -9.65 -1.38 -5.97
N LEU A 144 -8.38 -1.72 -5.82
CA LEU A 144 -7.32 -0.75 -5.61
C LEU A 144 -7.15 0.26 -6.74
N ASP A 145 -7.02 -0.24 -7.96
CA ASP A 145 -6.70 0.58 -9.12
C ASP A 145 -7.83 1.59 -9.38
N GLU A 146 -9.08 1.14 -9.22
CA GLU A 146 -10.28 1.97 -9.35
C GLU A 146 -10.41 2.99 -8.21
N MET A 147 -10.14 2.57 -6.96
CA MET A 147 -10.24 3.47 -5.81
C MET A 147 -9.13 4.52 -5.81
N THR A 148 -7.93 4.19 -6.33
CA THR A 148 -6.83 5.15 -6.50
C THR A 148 -7.21 6.23 -7.52
N ALA A 149 -7.76 5.84 -8.67
CA ALA A 149 -8.24 6.78 -9.69
C ALA A 149 -9.38 7.66 -9.16
N LEU A 150 -10.32 7.08 -8.40
CA LEU A 150 -11.40 7.82 -7.76
C LEU A 150 -10.85 8.84 -6.75
N ALA A 151 -9.90 8.44 -5.91
CA ALA A 151 -9.28 9.32 -4.93
C ALA A 151 -8.59 10.52 -5.62
N ALA A 152 -7.87 10.28 -6.71
CA ALA A 152 -7.26 11.33 -7.51
C ALA A 152 -8.30 12.29 -8.10
N LYS A 153 -9.38 11.75 -8.67
CA LYS A 153 -10.46 12.55 -9.24
C LYS A 153 -11.17 13.41 -8.20
N VAL A 154 -11.49 12.82 -7.05
CA VAL A 154 -12.26 13.50 -5.98
C VAL A 154 -11.40 14.54 -5.27
N SER A 155 -10.13 14.24 -5.01
CA SER A 155 -9.23 15.19 -4.36
C SER A 155 -8.86 16.37 -5.23
N GLY A 156 -8.77 16.17 -6.54
CA GLY A 156 -8.19 17.14 -7.46
C GLY A 156 -6.70 17.40 -7.19
N PHE A 157 -6.05 16.57 -6.43
CA PHE A 157 -4.63 16.69 -6.14
C PHE A 157 -3.79 16.39 -7.40
N PRO A 158 -2.60 16.96 -7.54
CA PRO A 158 -1.66 16.52 -8.56
C PRO A 158 -1.46 15.00 -8.53
N SER A 159 -1.41 14.37 -9.70
CA SER A 159 -1.27 12.89 -9.81
C SER A 159 -0.07 12.34 -9.03
N ALA A 160 1.00 13.12 -8.91
CA ALA A 160 2.17 12.80 -8.10
C ALA A 160 1.84 12.55 -6.62
N ARG A 161 0.83 13.23 -6.08
CA ARG A 161 0.42 13.11 -4.67
C ARG A 161 -0.61 12.02 -4.40
N VAL A 162 -0.99 11.23 -5.40
CA VAL A 162 -1.93 10.12 -5.23
C VAL A 162 -1.33 8.83 -5.75
N MET A 163 -1.20 7.84 -4.89
CA MET A 163 -0.69 6.53 -5.25
C MET A 163 -1.48 5.42 -4.54
N GLY A 164 -1.45 4.21 -5.10
CA GLY A 164 -2.09 3.04 -4.52
C GLY A 164 -1.08 2.00 -4.06
N GLN A 165 -1.38 1.32 -2.97
CA GLN A 165 -0.58 0.22 -2.43
C GLN A 165 -1.07 -1.12 -3.00
N ALA A 166 -0.31 -1.70 -3.93
CA ALA A 166 -0.54 -3.02 -4.48
C ALA A 166 0.78 -3.70 -4.89
N GLY A 167 1.51 -3.12 -5.83
CA GLY A 167 2.73 -3.70 -6.39
C GLY A 167 3.77 -4.08 -5.36
N MET A 168 3.94 -3.30 -4.29
CA MET A 168 4.82 -3.63 -3.16
C MET A 168 4.45 -4.96 -2.51
N LEU A 169 3.15 -5.21 -2.29
CA LEU A 169 2.65 -6.46 -1.72
C LEU A 169 2.82 -7.62 -2.70
N ASP A 170 2.45 -7.43 -3.95
CA ASP A 170 2.46 -8.48 -4.96
C ASP A 170 3.89 -8.91 -5.28
N THR A 171 4.80 -7.95 -5.36
CA THR A 171 6.25 -8.20 -5.47
C THR A 171 6.79 -8.92 -4.23
N ALA A 172 6.38 -8.55 -3.04
CA ALA A 172 6.80 -9.22 -1.81
C ALA A 172 6.33 -10.68 -1.74
N ARG A 173 5.11 -10.97 -2.20
CA ARG A 173 4.61 -12.35 -2.34
C ARG A 173 5.45 -13.16 -3.30
N PHE A 174 5.75 -12.60 -4.47
CA PHE A 174 6.59 -13.26 -5.45
C PHE A 174 8.00 -13.54 -4.88
N SER A 175 8.62 -12.54 -4.24
CA SER A 175 9.92 -12.72 -3.57
C SER A 175 9.89 -13.84 -2.52
N TYR A 176 8.84 -13.87 -1.69
CA TYR A 176 8.68 -14.89 -0.67
C TYR A 176 8.56 -16.29 -1.29
N PHE A 177 7.74 -16.47 -2.30
CA PHE A 177 7.55 -17.78 -2.94
C PHE A 177 8.80 -18.26 -3.68
N VAL A 178 9.56 -17.35 -4.30
CA VAL A 178 10.88 -17.69 -4.88
C VAL A 178 11.87 -18.12 -3.79
N ALA A 179 11.95 -17.37 -2.70
CA ALA A 179 12.82 -17.68 -1.58
C ALA A 179 12.48 -19.05 -0.95
N GLU A 180 11.19 -19.31 -0.73
CA GLU A 180 10.69 -20.58 -0.19
C GLU A 180 11.04 -21.75 -1.13
N LYS A 181 10.81 -21.60 -2.43
CA LYS A 181 11.11 -22.63 -3.46
C LYS A 181 12.57 -22.98 -3.51
N LEU A 182 13.46 -22.00 -3.41
CA LEU A 182 14.91 -22.19 -3.51
C LEU A 182 15.60 -22.45 -2.18
N GLY A 183 14.89 -22.27 -1.04
CA GLY A 183 15.47 -22.42 0.29
C GLY A 183 16.53 -21.36 0.62
N VAL A 184 16.37 -20.13 0.09
CA VAL A 184 17.31 -19.02 0.26
C VAL A 184 16.75 -17.89 1.14
N PRO A 185 17.61 -17.05 1.74
CA PRO A 185 17.13 -15.88 2.47
C PRO A 185 16.30 -14.94 1.57
N VAL A 186 15.18 -14.42 2.06
CA VAL A 186 14.32 -13.49 1.30
C VAL A 186 15.06 -12.21 0.86
N GLY A 187 16.08 -11.81 1.61
CA GLY A 187 16.90 -10.64 1.29
C GLY A 187 17.78 -10.80 0.05
N SER A 188 18.06 -12.05 -0.38
CA SER A 188 18.83 -12.34 -1.58
C SER A 188 17.98 -12.29 -2.86
N VAL A 189 16.64 -12.30 -2.72
CA VAL A 189 15.71 -12.37 -3.84
C VAL A 189 15.30 -10.96 -4.29
N ARG A 190 15.32 -10.73 -5.58
CA ARG A 190 14.76 -9.56 -6.26
C ARG A 190 13.71 -10.01 -7.23
N THR A 191 12.48 -9.51 -7.09
CA THR A 191 11.39 -9.77 -8.04
C THR A 191 10.68 -8.47 -8.36
N LEU A 192 9.80 -8.52 -9.34
CA LEU A 192 8.97 -7.39 -9.75
C LEU A 192 7.59 -7.89 -10.19
N THR A 193 6.56 -7.17 -9.78
CA THR A 193 5.19 -7.37 -10.22
C THR A 193 4.59 -6.01 -10.58
N LEU A 194 4.07 -5.90 -11.80
CA LEU A 194 3.44 -4.72 -12.38
C LEU A 194 1.96 -5.00 -12.72
N GLY A 195 1.31 -4.07 -13.41
CA GLY A 195 -0.06 -4.22 -13.90
C GLY A 195 -1.11 -3.97 -12.82
N SER A 196 -2.27 -4.62 -12.92
CA SER A 196 -3.36 -4.43 -11.96
C SER A 196 -3.14 -5.19 -10.65
N HIS A 197 -3.78 -4.70 -9.60
CA HIS A 197 -3.92 -5.50 -8.37
C HIS A 197 -5.10 -6.48 -8.50
N GLY A 198 -5.00 -7.45 -9.38
CA GLY A 198 -6.07 -8.41 -9.67
C GLY A 198 -5.73 -9.37 -10.81
N ASP A 199 -6.75 -9.72 -11.60
CA ASP A 199 -6.66 -10.78 -12.61
C ASP A 199 -5.62 -10.50 -13.71
N THR A 200 -5.36 -9.22 -14.01
CA THR A 200 -4.36 -8.78 -15.01
C THR A 200 -3.05 -8.31 -14.37
N MET A 201 -2.69 -8.89 -13.22
CA MET A 201 -1.37 -8.73 -12.60
C MET A 201 -0.28 -9.30 -13.51
N VAL A 202 0.83 -8.56 -13.63
CA VAL A 202 1.96 -8.89 -14.50
C VAL A 202 3.23 -9.10 -13.66
N PRO A 203 3.47 -10.28 -13.09
CA PRO A 203 4.79 -10.64 -12.60
C PRO A 203 5.80 -10.59 -13.74
N VAL A 204 7.01 -10.12 -13.48
CA VAL A 204 8.06 -9.83 -14.47
C VAL A 204 9.27 -10.72 -14.22
N PRO A 205 9.26 -12.02 -14.63
CA PRO A 205 10.38 -12.94 -14.41
C PRO A 205 11.70 -12.46 -15.01
N SER A 206 11.67 -11.71 -16.13
CA SER A 206 12.87 -11.17 -16.75
C SER A 206 13.64 -10.19 -15.86
N ALA A 207 12.97 -9.52 -14.93
CA ALA A 207 13.57 -8.62 -13.96
C ALA A 207 13.90 -9.29 -12.61
N CYS A 208 13.72 -10.64 -12.51
CA CYS A 208 13.90 -11.37 -11.25
C CYS A 208 15.29 -12.01 -11.16
N SER A 209 15.86 -11.93 -9.95
CA SER A 209 17.19 -12.53 -9.66
C SER A 209 17.30 -12.99 -8.21
N VAL A 210 18.25 -13.89 -7.96
CA VAL A 210 18.67 -14.34 -6.63
C VAL A 210 20.18 -14.18 -6.53
N ASP A 211 20.66 -13.39 -5.58
CA ASP A 211 22.07 -13.00 -5.44
C ASP A 211 22.69 -12.51 -6.77
N GLY A 212 21.90 -11.78 -7.56
CA GLY A 212 22.29 -11.22 -8.86
C GLY A 212 22.23 -12.21 -10.04
N LYS A 213 21.91 -13.49 -9.82
CA LYS A 213 21.72 -14.47 -10.90
C LYS A 213 20.28 -14.40 -11.39
N PRO A 214 20.04 -14.29 -12.72
CA PRO A 214 18.70 -14.30 -13.27
C PRO A 214 17.88 -15.53 -12.84
N LEU A 215 16.60 -15.33 -12.55
CA LEU A 215 15.73 -16.41 -12.08
C LEU A 215 15.64 -17.56 -13.10
N ALA A 216 15.68 -17.25 -14.38
CA ALA A 216 15.65 -18.23 -15.46
C ALA A 216 16.90 -19.15 -15.55
N GLU A 217 17.99 -18.79 -14.87
CA GLU A 217 19.17 -19.66 -14.73
C GLU A 217 19.05 -20.65 -13.55
N LEU A 218 18.11 -20.41 -12.64
CA LEU A 218 17.95 -21.15 -11.40
C LEU A 218 16.73 -22.07 -11.39
N LEU A 219 15.70 -21.73 -12.17
CA LEU A 219 14.43 -22.46 -12.25
C LEU A 219 14.01 -22.66 -13.72
N SER A 220 13.31 -23.75 -13.97
CA SER A 220 12.70 -23.99 -15.29
C SER A 220 11.56 -23.01 -15.56
N ALA A 221 11.18 -22.86 -16.82
CA ALA A 221 10.05 -22.03 -17.21
C ALA A 221 8.74 -22.46 -16.53
N GLU A 222 8.52 -23.77 -16.38
CA GLU A 222 7.34 -24.33 -15.70
C GLU A 222 7.33 -24.01 -14.20
N GLU A 223 8.49 -24.07 -13.54
CA GLU A 223 8.61 -23.70 -12.13
C GLU A 223 8.36 -22.21 -11.91
N ILE A 224 8.89 -21.35 -12.80
CA ILE A 224 8.66 -19.90 -12.77
C ILE A 224 7.17 -19.62 -12.98
N GLU A 225 6.53 -20.24 -13.97
CA GLU A 225 5.10 -20.04 -14.20
C GLU A 225 4.25 -20.50 -13.02
N ALA A 226 4.59 -21.61 -12.36
CA ALA A 226 3.91 -22.05 -11.15
C ALA A 226 4.00 -21.01 -10.01
N LEU A 227 5.16 -20.37 -9.83
CA LEU A 227 5.37 -19.28 -8.86
C LEU A 227 4.59 -18.02 -9.25
N VAL A 228 4.54 -17.68 -10.53
CA VAL A 228 3.73 -16.57 -11.06
C VAL A 228 2.24 -16.79 -10.75
N GLN A 229 1.72 -17.99 -11.03
CA GLN A 229 0.31 -18.32 -10.73
C GLN A 229 0.02 -18.30 -9.23
N ARG A 230 0.92 -18.81 -8.40
CA ARG A 230 0.78 -18.74 -6.96
C ARG A 230 0.79 -17.29 -6.45
N THR A 231 1.60 -16.43 -7.05
CA THR A 231 1.64 -14.99 -6.72
C THR A 231 0.30 -14.32 -7.03
N ARG A 232 -0.27 -14.56 -8.20
CA ARG A 232 -1.61 -14.07 -8.56
C ARG A 232 -2.69 -14.52 -7.58
N ASN A 233 -2.60 -15.75 -7.09
CA ASN A 233 -3.54 -16.35 -6.15
C ASN A 233 -3.20 -16.13 -4.66
N GLY A 234 -2.09 -15.49 -4.34
CA GLY A 234 -1.54 -15.41 -2.98
C GLY A 234 -2.49 -14.79 -1.95
N GLY A 235 -3.34 -13.84 -2.35
CA GLY A 235 -4.40 -13.32 -1.48
C GLY A 235 -5.48 -14.35 -1.19
N GLY A 236 -5.90 -15.10 -2.21
CA GLY A 236 -6.90 -16.17 -2.09
C GLY A 236 -6.41 -17.33 -1.22
N GLU A 237 -5.14 -17.72 -1.32
CA GLU A 237 -4.52 -18.74 -0.47
C GLU A 237 -4.65 -18.39 1.03
N ILE A 238 -4.36 -17.14 1.39
CA ILE A 238 -4.48 -16.68 2.78
C ILE A 238 -5.96 -16.67 3.24
N VAL A 239 -6.88 -16.18 2.41
CA VAL A 239 -8.31 -16.19 2.72
C VAL A 239 -8.83 -17.62 2.93
N ALA A 240 -8.39 -18.55 2.11
CA ALA A 240 -8.76 -19.98 2.25
C ALA A 240 -8.27 -20.60 3.56
N LEU A 241 -7.10 -20.21 4.04
CA LEU A 241 -6.53 -20.66 5.32
C LEU A 241 -7.21 -20.00 6.52
N LEU A 242 -7.41 -18.69 6.48
CA LEU A 242 -7.99 -17.92 7.59
C LEU A 242 -9.49 -18.18 7.77
N LYS A 243 -10.21 -18.61 6.74
CA LYS A 243 -11.68 -18.79 6.69
C LYS A 243 -12.47 -17.48 6.83
N THR A 244 -12.01 -16.55 7.66
CA THR A 244 -12.60 -15.21 7.88
C THR A 244 -11.50 -14.15 7.78
N GLY A 245 -11.80 -13.03 7.11
CA GLY A 245 -10.83 -11.95 6.92
C GLY A 245 -9.92 -12.13 5.70
N SER A 246 -8.87 -11.35 5.64
CA SER A 246 -7.89 -11.32 4.56
C SER A 246 -6.50 -11.04 5.12
N ALA A 247 -5.47 -11.09 4.27
CA ALA A 247 -4.13 -10.68 4.64
C ALA A 247 -4.09 -9.23 5.13
N TYR A 248 -3.37 -8.96 6.20
CA TYR A 248 -3.14 -7.60 6.70
C TYR A 248 -1.70 -7.35 7.19
N TYR A 249 -0.92 -8.35 7.53
CA TYR A 249 0.47 -8.16 7.97
C TYR A 249 1.39 -7.70 6.82
N ALA A 250 1.43 -8.42 5.71
CA ALA A 250 2.26 -8.08 4.58
C ALA A 250 1.81 -6.78 3.88
N PRO A 251 0.49 -6.59 3.61
CA PRO A 251 0.04 -5.34 3.02
C PRO A 251 0.26 -4.12 3.92
N SER A 252 0.10 -4.25 5.25
CA SER A 252 0.43 -3.16 6.19
C SER A 252 1.91 -2.80 6.17
N ALA A 253 2.79 -3.79 6.05
CA ALA A 253 4.22 -3.56 5.90
C ALA A 253 4.53 -2.78 4.61
N ALA A 254 3.86 -3.12 3.51
CA ALA A 254 4.00 -2.42 2.24
C ALA A 254 3.53 -0.95 2.33
N ALA A 255 2.33 -0.70 2.87
CA ALA A 255 1.80 0.65 3.04
C ALA A 255 2.68 1.51 3.98
N ALA A 256 3.10 0.95 5.11
CA ALA A 256 3.98 1.64 6.03
C ALA A 256 5.35 1.96 5.40
N ARG A 257 5.89 1.06 4.57
CA ARG A 257 7.14 1.30 3.84
C ARG A 257 7.01 2.42 2.81
N MET A 258 5.87 2.50 2.11
CA MET A 258 5.57 3.60 1.18
C MET A 258 5.50 4.94 1.93
N ALA A 259 4.74 5.00 3.03
CA ALA A 259 4.62 6.21 3.84
C ALA A 259 5.98 6.66 4.41
N ARG A 260 6.79 5.72 4.87
CA ARG A 260 8.16 5.99 5.32
C ARG A 260 9.03 6.58 4.19
N ALA A 261 8.93 6.05 2.97
CA ALA A 261 9.71 6.56 1.83
C ALA A 261 9.35 8.01 1.49
N VAL A 262 8.06 8.38 1.64
CA VAL A 262 7.61 9.77 1.51
C VAL A 262 8.19 10.63 2.64
N ALA A 263 8.06 10.21 3.90
CA ALA A 263 8.53 10.97 5.06
C ALA A 263 10.03 11.23 5.07
N GLU A 264 10.82 10.24 4.63
CA GLU A 264 12.28 10.32 4.57
C GLU A 264 12.81 10.99 3.29
N ASP A 265 11.94 11.39 2.36
CA ASP A 265 12.31 11.86 1.01
C ASP A 265 13.29 10.90 0.31
N ALA A 266 13.05 9.61 0.44
CA ALA A 266 14.05 8.57 0.25
C ALA A 266 14.55 8.41 -1.20
N GLY A 267 13.82 8.93 -2.21
CA GLY A 267 14.10 8.64 -3.62
C GLY A 267 14.05 7.14 -3.94
N ALA A 268 13.31 6.37 -3.12
CA ALA A 268 13.26 4.93 -3.26
C ALA A 268 12.39 4.52 -4.44
N VAL A 269 12.91 3.64 -5.29
CA VAL A 269 12.14 3.04 -6.39
C VAL A 269 11.39 1.83 -5.85
N MET A 270 10.08 1.84 -6.02
CA MET A 270 9.20 0.76 -5.55
C MET A 270 7.97 0.59 -6.43
N PRO A 271 7.42 -0.64 -6.56
CA PRO A 271 6.21 -0.88 -7.33
C PRO A 271 4.97 -0.38 -6.60
N VAL A 272 4.30 0.59 -7.18
CA VAL A 272 3.08 1.23 -6.66
C VAL A 272 2.07 1.43 -7.79
N CYS A 273 0.80 1.61 -7.47
CA CYS A 273 -0.18 2.09 -8.44
C CYS A 273 0.00 3.62 -8.58
N ALA A 274 0.49 4.06 -9.74
CA ALA A 274 0.77 5.45 -10.05
C ALA A 274 0.15 5.87 -11.38
N TRP A 275 0.01 7.18 -11.59
CA TRP A 275 -0.43 7.72 -12.87
C TRP A 275 0.63 7.52 -13.94
N VAL A 276 0.23 6.89 -15.04
CA VAL A 276 1.08 6.61 -16.21
C VAL A 276 0.56 7.45 -17.37
N ASP A 277 1.46 8.24 -17.98
CA ASP A 277 1.12 9.13 -19.09
C ASP A 277 2.25 9.29 -20.12
N GLY A 278 2.59 8.19 -20.75
CA GLY A 278 3.62 8.09 -21.81
C GLY A 278 4.55 6.90 -21.63
N GLU A 279 4.85 6.53 -20.39
CA GLU A 279 5.75 5.42 -20.09
C GLU A 279 5.17 4.08 -20.58
N PHE A 280 6.04 3.19 -21.05
CA PHE A 280 5.68 1.90 -21.70
C PHE A 280 4.76 2.06 -22.93
N GLY A 281 4.59 3.30 -23.45
CA GLY A 281 3.58 3.65 -24.45
C GLY A 281 2.15 3.59 -23.92
N ILE A 282 1.96 3.72 -22.61
CA ILE A 282 0.67 3.73 -21.90
C ILE A 282 0.37 5.14 -21.45
N SER A 283 -0.88 5.60 -21.56
CA SER A 283 -1.28 6.94 -21.12
C SER A 283 -2.65 6.93 -20.45
N GLY A 284 -2.85 7.87 -19.52
CA GLY A 284 -4.16 8.18 -18.97
C GLY A 284 -4.73 7.11 -18.03
N VAL A 285 -3.92 6.49 -17.17
CA VAL A 285 -4.36 5.41 -16.28
C VAL A 285 -3.54 5.36 -14.99
N TYR A 286 -4.16 5.07 -13.86
CA TYR A 286 -3.47 4.62 -12.65
C TYR A 286 -3.19 3.12 -12.77
N LEU A 287 -1.92 2.74 -12.74
CA LEU A 287 -1.47 1.37 -13.01
C LEU A 287 -0.31 0.99 -12.08
N GLY A 288 -0.20 -0.28 -11.73
CA GLY A 288 0.96 -0.82 -11.01
C GLY A 288 2.23 -0.75 -11.84
N VAL A 289 3.14 0.15 -11.47
CA VAL A 289 4.44 0.39 -12.10
C VAL A 289 5.51 0.66 -11.04
N GLU A 290 6.79 0.55 -11.39
CA GLU A 290 7.83 1.10 -10.51
C GLU A 290 7.82 2.61 -10.58
N ALA A 291 7.89 3.24 -9.41
CA ALA A 291 8.01 4.69 -9.31
C ALA A 291 9.05 5.09 -8.26
N GLU A 292 9.74 6.18 -8.51
CA GLU A 292 10.61 6.83 -7.55
C GLU A 292 9.77 7.70 -6.62
N ILE A 293 9.84 7.43 -5.31
CA ILE A 293 9.03 8.07 -4.27
C ILE A 293 9.88 9.04 -3.46
N GLY A 294 9.38 10.25 -3.31
CA GLY A 294 9.95 11.28 -2.46
C GLY A 294 8.90 12.01 -1.64
N SER A 295 9.27 13.09 -0.97
CA SER A 295 8.41 13.84 -0.03
C SER A 295 7.15 14.42 -0.67
N ALA A 296 7.18 14.73 -1.97
CA ALA A 296 6.01 15.17 -2.72
C ALA A 296 5.19 14.03 -3.37
N GLY A 297 5.47 12.77 -3.00
CA GLY A 297 4.87 11.57 -3.59
C GLY A 297 5.68 10.99 -4.73
N VAL A 298 5.06 10.65 -5.84
CA VAL A 298 5.70 10.07 -7.04
C VAL A 298 6.51 11.15 -7.76
N ARG A 299 7.83 10.98 -7.85
CA ARG A 299 8.71 11.86 -8.64
C ARG A 299 8.66 11.55 -10.12
N ARG A 300 8.66 10.27 -10.46
CA ARG A 300 8.58 9.75 -11.82
C ARG A 300 8.26 8.25 -11.83
N VAL A 301 7.68 7.77 -12.89
CA VAL A 301 7.62 6.34 -13.21
C VAL A 301 9.00 5.90 -13.74
N VAL A 302 9.41 4.69 -13.36
CA VAL A 302 10.69 4.10 -13.76
C VAL A 302 10.42 3.00 -14.76
N GLU A 303 10.79 3.21 -16.02
CA GLU A 303 10.70 2.18 -17.03
C GLU A 303 11.82 1.14 -16.85
N ARG A 304 11.45 -0.12 -16.98
CA ARG A 304 12.37 -1.26 -17.03
C ARG A 304 12.35 -1.86 -18.44
N ASP A 305 13.46 -2.45 -18.81
CA ASP A 305 13.50 -3.30 -20.00
C ASP A 305 12.66 -4.57 -19.73
N LEU A 306 11.50 -4.63 -20.37
CA LEU A 306 10.58 -5.76 -20.31
C LEU A 306 10.74 -6.58 -21.58
N SER A 307 10.53 -7.90 -21.50
CA SER A 307 10.35 -8.71 -22.69
C SER A 307 9.13 -8.26 -23.49
N GLU A 308 9.08 -8.58 -24.78
CA GLU A 308 7.92 -8.23 -25.64
C GLU A 308 6.60 -8.76 -25.07
N ALA A 309 6.63 -9.97 -24.50
CA ALA A 309 5.45 -10.60 -23.89
C ALA A 309 5.01 -9.88 -22.61
N GLU A 310 5.95 -9.49 -21.74
CA GLU A 310 5.66 -8.75 -20.50
C GLU A 310 5.14 -7.34 -20.81
N LEU A 311 5.72 -6.65 -21.78
CA LEU A 311 5.25 -5.35 -22.23
C LEU A 311 3.85 -5.42 -22.84
N ALA A 312 3.58 -6.44 -23.65
CA ALA A 312 2.24 -6.67 -24.20
C ALA A 312 1.21 -6.93 -23.11
N ALA A 313 1.55 -7.78 -22.11
CA ALA A 313 0.69 -8.05 -20.96
C ALA A 313 0.45 -6.79 -20.11
N LEU A 314 1.46 -5.93 -19.91
CA LEU A 314 1.32 -4.69 -19.19
C LEU A 314 0.37 -3.71 -19.90
N ARG A 315 0.44 -3.62 -21.21
CA ARG A 315 -0.47 -2.79 -22.03
C ARG A 315 -1.90 -3.32 -21.99
N GLU A 316 -2.10 -4.63 -22.08
CA GLU A 316 -3.42 -5.27 -21.92
C GLU A 316 -3.99 -5.01 -20.52
N ALA A 317 -3.16 -5.11 -19.48
CA ALA A 317 -3.55 -4.76 -18.11
C ALA A 317 -3.98 -3.30 -18.01
N ALA A 318 -3.25 -2.36 -18.63
CA ALA A 318 -3.58 -0.95 -18.64
C ALA A 318 -4.95 -0.67 -19.30
N ASP A 319 -5.24 -1.33 -20.42
CA ASP A 319 -6.54 -1.18 -21.11
C ASP A 319 -7.69 -1.71 -20.25
N ALA A 320 -7.50 -2.88 -19.63
CA ALA A 320 -8.50 -3.46 -18.72
C ALA A 320 -8.74 -2.60 -17.48
N VAL A 321 -7.68 -2.03 -16.88
CA VAL A 321 -7.76 -1.14 -15.72
C VAL A 321 -8.43 0.18 -16.11
N ARG A 322 -8.06 0.78 -17.24
CA ARG A 322 -8.64 2.03 -17.73
C ARG A 322 -10.16 1.93 -17.91
N ALA A 323 -10.64 0.83 -18.50
CA ALA A 323 -12.07 0.58 -18.64
C ALA A 323 -12.78 0.58 -17.27
N LYS A 324 -12.23 -0.12 -16.26
CA LYS A 324 -12.79 -0.19 -14.92
C LYS A 324 -12.74 1.15 -14.17
N GLN A 325 -11.67 1.94 -14.35
CA GLN A 325 -11.56 3.27 -13.78
C GLN A 325 -12.58 4.24 -14.37
N ALA A 326 -12.90 4.12 -15.68
CA ALA A 326 -13.95 4.90 -16.33
C ALA A 326 -15.34 4.60 -15.75
N ASP A 327 -15.64 3.33 -15.43
CA ASP A 327 -16.91 2.94 -14.81
C ASP A 327 -17.09 3.59 -13.43
N VAL A 328 -16.04 3.59 -12.61
CA VAL A 328 -16.08 4.19 -11.27
C VAL A 328 -16.10 5.73 -11.33
N ALA A 329 -15.51 6.31 -12.35
CA ALA A 329 -15.53 7.76 -12.53
C ALA A 329 -16.94 8.32 -12.78
N SER A 330 -17.88 7.48 -13.18
CA SER A 330 -19.29 7.86 -13.40
C SER A 330 -20.15 7.78 -12.12
N LEU A 331 -19.65 7.09 -11.07
CA LEU A 331 -20.28 6.98 -9.76
C LEU A 331 -19.96 8.22 -8.89
#